data_4089361a46741ee47d5d8bf7fe74b910
#
_entry.id   4089361a46741ee47d5d8bf7fe74b910
#
_cell.length_a   1.000
_cell.length_b   1.000
_cell.length_c   1.000
_cell.angle_alpha   90.00
_cell.angle_beta   90.00
_cell.angle_gamma   90.00
#
_symmetry.space_group_name_H-M   'P 1'
#
loop_
_entity.id
_entity.type
_entity.pdbx_description
1 polymer ?
#
loop_
_entity_poly.entity_id
_entity_poly.type
_entity_poly.pdbx_seq_one_letter_code
_entity_poly.pdbx_strand_id
1 'polypeptide(L)'
;MFEDANLFIGLDDASPKTRLETVEKLRASVRSSGSELPVHNLTQLFQLMSDRLKDDDNRVALMSAELLCDLLNRDLLTTDIYFPIVLPAMFQNLANERRRDSSVYVLTTYVEAMGGAEGDRLWPVARRGDLAGEEPGGVRLGE
;
A
#
# COMPACT_ATOMS: atom_id res chain seq x y z
N MET A 1 14.48 -18.70 -13.94
CA MET A 1 13.16 -18.39 -13.33
C MET A 1 13.32 -17.94 -11.89
N PHE A 2 12.61 -16.91 -11.52
CA PHE A 2 12.62 -16.46 -10.15
C PHE A 2 11.88 -17.39 -9.24
N GLU A 3 12.42 -17.59 -8.05
CA GLU A 3 11.69 -18.22 -6.98
C GLU A 3 11.36 -17.15 -5.95
N ASP A 4 10.11 -17.15 -5.51
CA ASP A 4 9.67 -16.15 -4.55
C ASP A 4 10.53 -16.15 -3.29
N ALA A 5 10.98 -17.34 -2.85
CA ALA A 5 11.80 -17.44 -1.64
C ALA A 5 13.05 -16.57 -1.73
N ASN A 6 13.66 -16.49 -2.91
CA ASN A 6 14.86 -15.68 -3.08
C ASN A 6 14.59 -14.20 -2.89
N LEU A 7 13.38 -13.75 -3.23
CA LEU A 7 13.00 -12.36 -3.08
C LEU A 7 12.67 -12.03 -1.63
N PHE A 8 12.28 -13.01 -0.84
CA PHE A 8 11.82 -12.79 0.53
C PHE A 8 12.90 -13.01 1.57
N ILE A 9 14.07 -13.54 1.18
CA ILE A 9 15.17 -13.76 2.12
C ILE A 9 15.53 -12.43 2.77
N GLY A 10 15.56 -12.44 4.10
CA GLY A 10 15.94 -11.27 4.87
C GLY A 10 14.78 -10.47 5.44
N LEU A 11 13.54 -10.74 5.00
CA LEU A 11 12.40 -9.99 5.53
C LEU A 11 12.17 -10.22 7.01
N ASP A 12 12.55 -11.40 7.53
CA ASP A 12 12.40 -11.72 8.94
C ASP A 12 13.71 -11.66 9.70
N ASP A 13 14.76 -11.11 9.08
CA ASP A 13 16.05 -11.05 9.74
C ASP A 13 15.99 -10.19 10.99
N ALA A 14 16.78 -10.54 12.00
CA ALA A 14 16.83 -9.78 13.23
C ALA A 14 17.35 -8.36 13.02
N SER A 15 18.15 -8.14 11.98
CA SER A 15 18.73 -6.86 11.67
C SER A 15 17.75 -6.00 10.89
N PRO A 16 17.37 -4.82 11.41
CA PRO A 16 16.51 -3.91 10.63
C PRO A 16 17.12 -3.48 9.31
N LYS A 17 18.46 -3.37 9.28
CA LYS A 17 19.14 -3.01 8.05
C LYS A 17 18.91 -4.05 6.98
N THR A 18 19.01 -5.32 7.33
CA THR A 18 18.78 -6.42 6.39
C THR A 18 17.33 -6.43 5.92
N ARG A 19 16.39 -6.23 6.85
CA ARG A 19 14.98 -6.16 6.48
C ARG A 19 14.72 -5.01 5.51
N LEU A 20 15.29 -3.84 5.78
CA LEU A 20 15.14 -2.69 4.91
C LEU A 20 15.70 -2.96 3.52
N GLU A 21 16.92 -3.50 3.46
CA GLU A 21 17.55 -3.80 2.19
C GLU A 21 16.72 -4.78 1.38
N THR A 22 16.10 -5.76 2.05
CA THR A 22 15.28 -6.75 1.37
C THR A 22 14.03 -6.11 0.78
N VAL A 23 13.37 -5.24 1.53
CA VAL A 23 12.20 -4.53 1.01
C VAL A 23 12.59 -3.61 -0.15
N GLU A 24 13.75 -2.94 -0.04
CA GLU A 24 14.23 -2.09 -1.11
C GLU A 24 14.47 -2.88 -2.39
N LYS A 25 15.06 -4.07 -2.26
CA LYS A 25 15.30 -4.92 -3.42
C LYS A 25 13.99 -5.41 -4.04
N LEU A 26 13.03 -5.77 -3.20
CA LEU A 26 11.71 -6.15 -3.68
C LEU A 26 11.06 -5.01 -4.46
N ARG A 27 11.12 -3.82 -3.90
CA ARG A 27 10.55 -2.66 -4.57
C ARG A 27 11.22 -2.39 -5.91
N ALA A 28 12.56 -2.49 -5.94
CA ALA A 28 13.30 -2.31 -7.18
C ALA A 28 12.90 -3.35 -8.21
N SER A 29 12.72 -4.61 -7.79
CA SER A 29 12.29 -5.66 -8.69
C SER A 29 10.91 -5.39 -9.27
N VAL A 30 9.98 -4.92 -8.44
CA VAL A 30 8.65 -4.56 -8.90
C VAL A 30 8.71 -3.44 -9.91
N ARG A 31 9.50 -2.40 -9.61
CA ARG A 31 9.58 -1.22 -10.47
C ARG A 31 10.25 -1.51 -11.81
N SER A 32 11.19 -2.45 -11.84
CA SER A 32 11.93 -2.76 -13.06
C SER A 32 11.33 -3.91 -13.85
N SER A 33 10.32 -4.59 -13.30
CA SER A 33 9.72 -5.73 -14.00
C SER A 33 8.86 -5.25 -15.17
N GLY A 34 8.67 -6.13 -16.16
CA GLY A 34 7.86 -5.84 -17.32
C GLY A 34 6.38 -5.98 -17.03
N SER A 35 5.69 -6.68 -17.93
CA SER A 35 4.24 -6.82 -17.81
C SER A 35 3.83 -7.71 -16.64
N GLU A 36 4.72 -8.59 -16.19
CA GLU A 36 4.42 -9.50 -15.09
C GLU A 36 5.20 -9.10 -13.85
N LEU A 37 4.56 -9.27 -12.70
CA LEU A 37 5.23 -9.04 -11.43
C LEU A 37 6.27 -10.12 -11.18
N PRO A 38 7.38 -9.79 -10.49
CA PRO A 38 8.43 -10.76 -10.20
C PRO A 38 8.03 -11.79 -9.15
N VAL A 39 6.96 -11.54 -8.40
CA VAL A 39 6.48 -12.41 -7.34
C VAL A 39 5.27 -13.17 -7.86
N HIS A 40 5.26 -14.48 -7.64
CA HIS A 40 4.15 -15.34 -8.09
C HIS A 40 3.12 -15.57 -6.99
N ASN A 41 3.59 -15.74 -5.76
CA ASN A 41 2.68 -15.96 -4.63
C ASN A 41 2.31 -14.62 -4.01
N LEU A 42 1.27 -14.00 -4.55
CA LEU A 42 0.87 -12.68 -4.11
C LEU A 42 0.25 -12.70 -2.71
N THR A 43 -0.42 -13.78 -2.34
CA THR A 43 -0.94 -13.92 -0.98
C THR A 43 0.21 -13.83 0.02
N GLN A 44 1.30 -14.54 -0.23
CA GLN A 44 2.46 -14.51 0.65
C GLN A 44 3.09 -13.12 0.66
N LEU A 45 3.22 -12.49 -0.50
CA LEU A 45 3.78 -11.14 -0.57
C LEU A 45 3.00 -10.18 0.31
N PHE A 46 1.67 -10.18 0.19
CA PHE A 46 0.86 -9.24 0.96
C PHE A 46 0.87 -9.57 2.44
N GLN A 47 0.92 -10.85 2.81
CA GLN A 47 1.07 -11.21 4.22
C GLN A 47 2.39 -10.72 4.79
N LEU A 48 3.47 -10.86 4.05
CA LEU A 48 4.78 -10.38 4.49
C LEU A 48 4.80 -8.85 4.58
N MET A 49 4.16 -8.18 3.64
CA MET A 49 4.07 -6.72 3.70
C MET A 49 3.22 -6.27 4.88
N SER A 50 2.17 -7.00 5.19
CA SER A 50 1.37 -6.71 6.38
C SER A 50 2.24 -6.73 7.63
N ASP A 51 3.11 -7.73 7.75
CA ASP A 51 4.03 -7.80 8.89
C ASP A 51 5.03 -6.65 8.88
N ARG A 52 5.56 -6.31 7.72
CA ARG A 52 6.56 -5.23 7.64
C ARG A 52 5.97 -3.86 7.85
N LEU A 53 4.69 -3.66 7.55
CA LEU A 53 4.03 -2.39 7.88
C LEU A 53 4.02 -2.14 9.37
N LYS A 54 4.07 -3.20 10.18
CA LYS A 54 4.11 -3.08 11.65
C LYS A 54 5.53 -3.21 12.20
N ASP A 55 6.53 -3.14 11.35
CA ASP A 55 7.93 -3.28 11.75
C ASP A 55 8.29 -2.21 12.77
N ASP A 56 9.13 -2.59 13.75
CA ASP A 56 9.59 -1.66 14.75
C ASP A 56 10.47 -0.57 14.17
N ASP A 57 11.12 -0.85 13.06
CA ASP A 57 11.95 0.15 12.38
C ASP A 57 11.06 0.91 11.40
N ASN A 58 10.93 2.22 11.63
CA ASN A 58 10.05 3.04 10.80
C ASN A 58 10.46 3.08 9.34
N ARG A 59 11.75 2.91 9.05
CA ARG A 59 12.22 2.93 7.66
C ARG A 59 11.71 1.70 6.93
N VAL A 60 11.67 0.55 7.61
CA VAL A 60 11.14 -0.67 7.01
C VAL A 60 9.65 -0.52 6.76
N ALA A 61 8.92 0.01 7.73
CA ALA A 61 7.49 0.22 7.60
C ALA A 61 7.18 1.18 6.45
N LEU A 62 7.92 2.28 6.36
CA LEU A 62 7.71 3.26 5.29
C LEU A 62 8.03 2.66 3.92
N MET A 63 9.13 1.95 3.80
CA MET A 63 9.51 1.35 2.52
C MET A 63 8.47 0.32 2.08
N SER A 64 7.91 -0.43 3.02
CA SER A 64 6.84 -1.38 2.71
C SER A 64 5.59 -0.66 2.23
N ALA A 65 5.27 0.47 2.83
CA ALA A 65 4.15 1.29 2.39
C ALA A 65 4.38 1.79 0.97
N GLU A 66 5.60 2.22 0.66
CA GLU A 66 5.91 2.70 -0.69
C GLU A 66 5.83 1.57 -1.71
N LEU A 67 6.25 0.36 -1.33
CA LEU A 67 6.10 -0.80 -2.21
C LEU A 67 4.64 -1.06 -2.52
N LEU A 68 3.76 -0.99 -1.52
CA LEU A 68 2.33 -1.18 -1.74
C LEU A 68 1.76 -0.10 -2.66
N CYS A 69 2.21 1.14 -2.51
CA CYS A 69 1.78 2.20 -3.41
C CYS A 69 2.24 1.95 -4.84
N ASP A 70 3.46 1.45 -5.02
CA ASP A 70 3.94 1.09 -6.35
C ASP A 70 3.06 0.01 -6.97
N LEU A 71 2.65 -0.99 -6.17
CA LEU A 71 1.77 -2.04 -6.66
C LEU A 71 0.40 -1.50 -7.03
N LEU A 72 -0.15 -0.59 -6.22
CA LEU A 72 -1.44 0.02 -6.52
C LEU A 72 -1.39 0.82 -7.83
N ASN A 73 -0.31 1.55 -8.03
CA ASN A 73 -0.18 2.37 -9.23
C ASN A 73 0.13 1.55 -10.46
N ARG A 74 0.75 0.40 -10.27
CA ARG A 74 1.14 -0.43 -11.39
C ARG A 74 0.03 -1.37 -11.87
N ASP A 75 -0.67 -1.98 -10.92
CA ASP A 75 -1.68 -3.01 -11.26
C ASP A 75 -2.76 -2.97 -10.19
N LEU A 76 -3.63 -2.00 -10.33
CA LEU A 76 -4.70 -1.79 -9.35
C LEU A 76 -5.62 -3.00 -9.23
N LEU A 77 -5.97 -3.61 -10.36
CA LEU A 77 -6.93 -4.71 -10.33
C LEU A 77 -6.42 -5.90 -9.53
N THR A 78 -5.16 -6.28 -9.78
CA THR A 78 -4.56 -7.39 -9.04
C THR A 78 -4.35 -7.00 -7.57
N THR A 79 -3.82 -5.80 -7.34
CA THR A 79 -3.53 -5.34 -5.98
C THR A 79 -4.80 -5.28 -5.15
N ASP A 80 -5.90 -4.83 -5.75
CA ASP A 80 -7.16 -4.72 -5.04
C ASP A 80 -7.65 -6.07 -4.50
N ILE A 81 -7.41 -7.14 -5.24
CA ILE A 81 -7.82 -8.48 -4.80
C ILE A 81 -7.14 -8.87 -3.48
N TYR A 82 -5.86 -8.48 -3.32
CA TYR A 82 -5.07 -8.88 -2.16
C TYR A 82 -5.00 -7.81 -1.08
N PHE A 83 -5.49 -6.62 -1.38
CA PHE A 83 -5.37 -5.49 -0.46
C PHE A 83 -6.00 -5.74 0.92
N PRO A 84 -7.12 -6.47 1.03
CA PRO A 84 -7.70 -6.74 2.36
C PRO A 84 -6.73 -7.42 3.33
N ILE A 85 -5.69 -8.09 2.83
CA ILE A 85 -4.71 -8.74 3.69
C ILE A 85 -3.93 -7.71 4.52
N VAL A 86 -3.65 -6.53 3.94
CA VAL A 86 -2.85 -5.51 4.63
C VAL A 86 -3.68 -4.48 5.38
N LEU A 87 -5.00 -4.44 5.15
CA LEU A 87 -5.85 -3.45 5.81
C LEU A 87 -5.80 -3.49 7.34
N PRO A 88 -5.85 -4.67 7.99
CA PRO A 88 -5.78 -4.67 9.46
C PRO A 88 -4.50 -4.05 10.00
N ALA A 89 -3.37 -4.30 9.35
CA ALA A 89 -2.10 -3.72 9.78
C ALA A 89 -2.13 -2.21 9.64
N MET A 90 -2.69 -1.72 8.55
CA MET A 90 -2.77 -0.27 8.34
C MET A 90 -3.69 0.39 9.33
N PHE A 91 -4.84 -0.24 9.64
CA PHE A 91 -5.74 0.34 10.64
C PHE A 91 -5.09 0.38 12.02
N GLN A 92 -4.31 -0.66 12.36
CA GLN A 92 -3.57 -0.63 13.62
C GLN A 92 -2.55 0.51 13.64
N ASN A 93 -1.88 0.74 12.52
CA ASN A 93 -0.88 1.78 12.42
C ASN A 93 -1.47 3.19 12.53
N LEU A 94 -2.74 3.36 12.21
CA LEU A 94 -3.37 4.68 12.36
C LEU A 94 -3.38 5.13 13.82
N ALA A 95 -3.37 4.19 14.75
CA ALA A 95 -3.31 4.51 16.17
C ALA A 95 -1.88 4.67 16.68
N ASN A 96 -0.88 4.44 15.84
CA ASN A 96 0.53 4.50 16.23
C ASN A 96 1.17 5.75 15.64
N GLU A 97 1.58 6.69 16.51
CA GLU A 97 2.12 7.97 16.05
C GLU A 97 3.25 7.83 15.04
N ARG A 98 4.09 6.82 15.24
CA ARG A 98 5.28 6.67 14.42
C ARG A 98 5.00 6.10 13.04
N ARG A 99 3.90 5.37 12.89
CA ARG A 99 3.58 4.68 11.63
C ARG A 99 2.30 5.17 10.97
N ARG A 100 1.63 6.14 11.61
CA ARG A 100 0.37 6.64 11.10
C ARG A 100 0.52 7.22 9.70
N ASP A 101 1.55 8.02 9.48
CA ASP A 101 1.70 8.72 8.21
C ASP A 101 1.91 7.78 7.05
N SER A 102 2.67 6.69 7.25
CA SER A 102 2.88 5.75 6.17
C SER A 102 1.58 5.02 5.81
N SER A 103 0.76 4.70 6.82
CA SER A 103 -0.52 4.06 6.55
C SER A 103 -1.50 5.01 5.90
N VAL A 104 -1.53 6.27 6.32
CA VAL A 104 -2.36 7.28 5.67
C VAL A 104 -1.95 7.41 4.20
N TYR A 105 -0.65 7.40 3.93
CA TYR A 105 -0.17 7.49 2.57
C TYR A 105 -0.69 6.34 1.69
N VAL A 106 -0.60 5.09 2.19
CA VAL A 106 -1.08 3.94 1.42
C VAL A 106 -2.59 4.01 1.24
N LEU A 107 -3.32 4.30 2.31
CA LEU A 107 -4.78 4.34 2.24
C LEU A 107 -5.25 5.45 1.30
N THR A 108 -4.58 6.60 1.33
CA THR A 108 -4.90 7.69 0.41
C THR A 108 -4.64 7.27 -1.03
N THR A 109 -3.49 6.63 -1.27
CA THR A 109 -3.16 6.16 -2.61
C THR A 109 -4.21 5.16 -3.09
N TYR A 110 -4.64 4.26 -2.22
CA TYR A 110 -5.65 3.27 -2.57
C TYR A 110 -6.97 3.94 -2.94
N VAL A 111 -7.42 4.88 -2.12
CA VAL A 111 -8.68 5.56 -2.37
C VAL A 111 -8.60 6.37 -3.67
N GLU A 112 -7.49 7.05 -3.91
CA GLU A 112 -7.33 7.82 -5.13
C GLU A 112 -7.30 6.93 -6.36
N ALA A 113 -6.63 5.78 -6.26
CA ALA A 113 -6.59 4.84 -7.38
C ALA A 113 -7.98 4.29 -7.68
N MET A 114 -8.72 3.94 -6.63
CA MET A 114 -10.10 3.45 -6.80
C MET A 114 -11.00 4.56 -7.34
N GLY A 115 -10.79 5.78 -6.89
CA GLY A 115 -11.54 6.93 -7.39
C GLY A 115 -11.32 7.16 -8.87
N GLY A 116 -10.08 6.98 -9.32
CA GLY A 116 -9.75 7.13 -10.73
C GLY A 116 -10.31 6.00 -11.59
N ALA A 117 -10.52 4.81 -11.00
CA ALA A 117 -11.00 3.66 -11.75
C ALA A 117 -12.51 3.47 -11.63
N GLU A 118 -13.01 3.47 -10.41
CA GLU A 118 -14.40 3.16 -10.13
C GLU A 118 -15.04 4.18 -9.18
N GLY A 119 -14.22 4.94 -8.50
CA GLY A 119 -14.68 5.75 -7.39
C GLY A 119 -15.70 6.79 -7.76
N ASP A 120 -15.64 7.30 -8.99
CA ASP A 120 -16.61 8.31 -9.42
C ASP A 120 -18.03 7.78 -9.36
N ARG A 121 -18.21 6.49 -9.62
CA ARG A 121 -19.52 5.89 -9.53
C ARG A 121 -19.92 5.56 -8.10
N LEU A 122 -18.92 5.23 -7.27
CA LEU A 122 -19.18 4.79 -5.91
C LEU A 122 -19.21 5.94 -4.92
N TRP A 123 -18.44 7.00 -5.18
CA TRP A 123 -18.23 8.05 -4.21
C TRP A 123 -18.37 9.45 -4.80
N PRO A 124 -19.34 9.71 -5.63
CA PRO A 124 -19.40 11.02 -6.30
C PRO A 124 -19.53 12.18 -5.32
N VAL A 125 -20.28 11.99 -4.24
CA VAL A 125 -20.46 13.04 -3.25
C VAL A 125 -19.19 13.26 -2.45
N ALA A 126 -18.53 12.18 -2.04
CA ALA A 126 -17.32 12.28 -1.25
C ALA A 126 -16.20 12.99 -1.99
N ARG A 127 -16.18 12.87 -3.30
CA ARG A 127 -15.10 13.48 -4.08
C ARG A 127 -15.33 14.96 -4.35
N ARG A 128 -16.59 15.35 -4.33
CA ARG A 128 -16.86 16.73 -4.67
C ARG A 128 -17.12 17.52 -3.48
N GLY A 129 -17.13 17.72 -3.11
CA GLY A 129 -17.34 18.42 -2.09
C GLY A 129 -17.37 18.31 -0.99
N ASP A 130 -17.25 17.72 -1.48
CA ASP A 130 -17.12 17.68 -0.72
C ASP A 130 -16.35 17.68 0.06
N LEU A 131 -16.09 17.32 -0.27
CA LEU A 131 -15.24 17.37 0.61
C LEU A 131 -14.78 18.60 0.82
N ALA A 132 -14.92 19.01 0.40
CA ALA A 132 -14.58 20.12 0.66
C ALA A 132 -15.30 21.00 0.73
N GLY A 133 -15.57 20.92 0.52
CA GLY A 133 -16.22 21.50 0.68
C GLY A 133 -16.54 22.12 -0.07
N GLU A 134 -16.60 21.81 -0.70
CA GLU A 134 -17.20 22.13 -1.17
C GLU A 134 -18.04 22.30 -1.19
N GLU A 135 -18.20 22.12 -1.28
CA GLU A 135 -19.06 22.35 -1.09
C GLU A 135 -19.63 22.57 -0.71
N PRO A 136 -19.70 22.73 -0.86
CA PRO A 136 -20.37 22.88 -0.36
C PRO A 136 -21.04 23.05 -0.35
N GLY A 137 -20.91 23.10 -0.68
CA GLY A 137 -21.50 23.11 -0.41
C GLY A 137 -21.81 22.77 -0.53
N GLY A 138 -21.60 22.57 -0.63
CA GLY A 138 -21.90 22.15 -0.40
C GLY A 138 -21.98 21.63 -0.32
N VAL A 139 -22.09 21.50 -0.42
CA VAL A 139 -22.28 21.15 -0.19
C VAL A 139 -22.33 21.04 0.05
N ARG A 140 -22.05 21.18 0.10
CA ARG A 140 -22.13 21.09 0.41
C ARG A 140 -22.66 20.69 0.65
N LEU A 141 -22.64 20.09 0.48
CA LEU A 141 -23.05 19.72 0.55
C LEU A 141 -23.56 19.84 0.21
N GLY A 142 -23.41 19.98 -0.17
CA GLY A 142 -23.79 20.03 -0.38
C GLY A 142 -23.72 20.17 -1.16
N GLU A 143 -23.40 20.08 -1.59
CA GLU A 143 -23.36 20.27 -2.11
C GLU A 143 -23.63 20.42 -2.36
#